data_2c3370b2951d25975d9b7c4ff585d081
#
_entry.id   2c3370b2951d25975d9b7c4ff585d081
#
_cell.length_a   1.000
_cell.length_b   1.000
_cell.length_c   1.000
_cell.angle_alpha   90.00
_cell.angle_beta   90.00
_cell.angle_gamma   90.00
#
_symmetry.space_group_name_H-M   'P 1'
#
loop_
_entity.id
_entity.type
_entity.pdbx_description
1 polymer ?
#
loop_
_entity_poly.entity_id
_entity_poly.type
_entity_poly.pdbx_seq_one_letter_code
_entity_poly.pdbx_strand_id
1 'polypeptide(L)'
;KADPRDMRELGNAIVELMLRLDGLSRSDDPLVEARKSFLSAQLEAAHTRHAMIQGETFPFVREAQGLFGVTPELRPLEEFDPVLEEIENLVPGDGPLSERVAAFEQNYIIPKDRLQQVFDTAIAECKTRTARYFDLPEGENFKMEFVTGKSWSGYNYYQGNYQSLIQINTDLPIFIGRAVDLGCHEGYPGHHVYNMLLEQNLTKGRGWQEFSVYPLYSPQSLIAEGSANYGIELAFNGEERLEYERDVLYPLAGLDPDTAAAYWALQIAKQALNGARMTIAQ
;
A
#
# COMPACT_ATOMS: atom_id res chain seq x y z
N LYS A 1 -1.97 -6.37 -25.47
CA LYS A 1 -0.72 -6.82 -24.80
C LYS A 1 0.40 -6.70 -25.82
N ALA A 2 1.57 -6.15 -25.42
CA ALA A 2 2.76 -6.18 -26.26
C ALA A 2 3.27 -7.64 -26.41
N ASP A 3 3.93 -7.94 -27.53
CA ASP A 3 4.55 -9.24 -27.71
C ASP A 3 5.67 -9.45 -26.70
N PRO A 4 5.86 -10.69 -26.19
CA PRO A 4 6.96 -11.01 -25.30
C PRO A 4 8.30 -10.66 -25.95
N ARG A 5 9.17 -9.95 -25.22
CA ARG A 5 10.56 -9.67 -25.64
C ARG A 5 11.51 -10.54 -24.83
N ASP A 6 12.64 -10.91 -25.43
CA ASP A 6 13.69 -11.53 -24.65
C ASP A 6 14.36 -10.51 -23.70
N MET A 7 15.07 -11.00 -22.68
CA MET A 7 15.67 -10.14 -21.66
C MET A 7 16.75 -9.21 -22.22
N ARG A 8 17.48 -9.64 -23.25
CA ARG A 8 18.50 -8.81 -23.91
C ARG A 8 17.85 -7.68 -24.70
N GLU A 9 16.79 -7.98 -25.45
CA GLU A 9 16.03 -6.96 -26.20
C GLU A 9 15.40 -5.95 -25.25
N LEU A 10 14.89 -6.39 -24.10
CA LEU A 10 14.34 -5.52 -23.08
C LEU A 10 15.41 -4.59 -22.50
N GLY A 11 16.58 -5.14 -22.13
CA GLY A 11 17.71 -4.35 -21.62
C GLY A 11 18.18 -3.29 -22.62
N ASN A 12 18.33 -3.66 -23.89
CA ASN A 12 18.70 -2.72 -24.95
C ASN A 12 17.66 -1.61 -25.11
N ALA A 13 16.36 -1.93 -25.06
CA ALA A 13 15.30 -0.95 -25.20
C ALA A 13 15.28 0.04 -24.00
N ILE A 14 15.54 -0.44 -22.78
CA ILE A 14 15.65 0.43 -21.58
C ILE A 14 16.79 1.42 -21.77
N VAL A 15 18.00 0.96 -22.14
CA VAL A 15 19.17 1.81 -22.34
C VAL A 15 18.95 2.81 -23.47
N GLU A 16 18.35 2.39 -24.59
CA GLU A 16 18.00 3.30 -25.71
C GLU A 16 17.05 4.41 -25.25
N LEU A 17 16.02 4.07 -24.47
CA LEU A 17 15.07 5.05 -23.95
C LEU A 17 15.73 6.03 -22.97
N MET A 18 16.63 5.57 -22.10
CA MET A 18 17.43 6.43 -21.20
C MET A 18 18.26 7.45 -22.01
N LEU A 19 19.03 6.97 -23.00
CA LEU A 19 19.83 7.84 -23.86
C LEU A 19 18.99 8.86 -24.64
N ARG A 20 17.84 8.45 -25.15
CA ARG A 20 16.91 9.36 -25.84
C ARG A 20 16.36 10.43 -24.91
N LEU A 21 16.01 10.06 -23.67
CA LEU A 21 15.49 10.98 -22.67
C LEU A 21 16.55 12.01 -22.23
N ASP A 22 17.79 11.55 -22.02
CA ASP A 22 18.93 12.39 -21.68
C ASP A 22 19.29 13.39 -22.81
N GLY A 23 19.10 12.96 -24.06
CA GLY A 23 19.31 13.80 -25.23
C GLY A 23 18.27 14.90 -25.45
N LEU A 24 17.18 14.93 -24.67
CA LEU A 24 16.16 15.99 -24.79
C LEU A 24 16.66 17.28 -24.17
N SER A 25 16.52 18.40 -24.92
CA SER A 25 16.80 19.74 -24.41
C SER A 25 15.94 20.05 -23.20
N ARG A 26 16.45 20.94 -22.34
CA ARG A 26 15.67 21.48 -21.23
C ARG A 26 14.46 22.26 -21.76
N SER A 27 13.33 22.06 -21.10
CA SER A 27 12.10 22.81 -21.39
C SER A 27 11.93 23.96 -20.40
N ASP A 28 11.36 25.08 -20.85
CA ASP A 28 10.93 26.15 -19.95
C ASP A 28 9.61 25.85 -19.23
N ASP A 29 8.89 24.81 -19.66
CA ASP A 29 7.69 24.33 -18.98
C ASP A 29 8.07 23.41 -17.81
N PRO A 30 7.81 23.82 -16.55
CA PRO A 30 8.13 23.01 -15.36
C PRO A 30 7.46 21.64 -15.37
N LEU A 31 6.30 21.52 -16.01
CA LEU A 31 5.55 20.27 -16.06
C LEU A 31 6.20 19.26 -17.01
N VAL A 32 6.78 19.73 -18.12
CA VAL A 32 7.56 18.89 -19.04
C VAL A 32 8.82 18.40 -18.35
N GLU A 33 9.51 19.25 -17.58
CA GLU A 33 10.69 18.85 -16.80
C GLU A 33 10.34 17.85 -15.68
N ALA A 34 9.23 18.06 -14.99
CA ALA A 34 8.74 17.10 -13.98
C ALA A 34 8.43 15.73 -14.63
N ARG A 35 7.77 15.70 -15.79
CA ARG A 35 7.50 14.48 -16.55
C ARG A 35 8.78 13.78 -17.00
N LYS A 36 9.77 14.57 -17.46
CA LYS A 36 11.08 14.06 -17.86
C LYS A 36 11.81 13.40 -16.67
N SER A 37 11.82 14.07 -15.52
CA SER A 37 12.38 13.53 -14.28
C SER A 37 11.66 12.24 -13.83
N PHE A 38 10.34 12.21 -13.90
CA PHE A 38 9.54 11.01 -13.62
C PHE A 38 9.94 9.84 -14.54
N LEU A 39 9.97 10.06 -15.85
CA LEU A 39 10.34 9.02 -16.82
C LEU A 39 11.78 8.52 -16.60
N SER A 40 12.72 9.40 -16.27
CA SER A 40 14.11 9.03 -15.96
C SER A 40 14.16 8.10 -14.75
N ALA A 41 13.45 8.44 -13.67
CA ALA A 41 13.39 7.60 -12.47
C ALA A 41 12.71 6.23 -12.73
N GLN A 42 11.68 6.19 -13.57
CA GLN A 42 11.05 4.92 -13.96
C GLN A 42 11.97 4.03 -14.80
N LEU A 43 12.75 4.61 -15.71
CA LEU A 43 13.71 3.88 -16.52
C LEU A 43 14.89 3.36 -15.69
N GLU A 44 15.38 4.13 -14.72
CA GLU A 44 16.40 3.69 -13.76
C GLU A 44 15.90 2.49 -12.94
N ALA A 45 14.66 2.53 -12.45
CA ALA A 45 14.04 1.42 -11.75
C ALA A 45 13.90 0.17 -12.64
N ALA A 46 13.48 0.35 -13.89
CA ALA A 46 13.41 -0.73 -14.87
C ALA A 46 14.80 -1.34 -15.16
N HIS A 47 15.84 -0.52 -15.28
CA HIS A 47 17.22 -0.94 -15.49
C HIS A 47 17.73 -1.75 -14.30
N THR A 48 17.56 -1.24 -13.08
CA THR A 48 17.94 -1.93 -11.84
C THR A 48 17.22 -3.27 -11.73
N ARG A 49 15.90 -3.30 -11.96
CA ARG A 49 15.12 -4.54 -11.91
C ARG A 49 15.55 -5.56 -12.99
N HIS A 50 15.86 -5.07 -14.18
CA HIS A 50 16.40 -5.92 -15.25
C HIS A 50 17.72 -6.58 -14.84
N ALA A 51 18.67 -5.82 -14.26
CA ALA A 51 19.94 -6.35 -13.75
C ALA A 51 19.73 -7.42 -12.67
N MET A 52 18.81 -7.19 -11.71
CA MET A 52 18.45 -8.17 -10.68
C MET A 52 17.90 -9.48 -11.29
N ILE A 53 17.04 -9.39 -12.31
CA ILE A 53 16.50 -10.58 -13.00
C ILE A 53 17.61 -11.35 -13.72
N GLN A 54 18.66 -10.65 -14.19
CA GLN A 54 19.85 -11.26 -14.77
C GLN A 54 20.80 -11.88 -13.73
N GLY A 55 20.49 -11.77 -12.44
CA GLY A 55 21.25 -12.35 -11.33
C GLY A 55 22.24 -11.39 -10.66
N GLU A 56 22.21 -10.10 -11.01
CA GLU A 56 22.98 -9.10 -10.27
C GLU A 56 22.37 -8.87 -8.89
N THR A 57 23.21 -8.74 -7.88
CA THR A 57 22.82 -8.49 -6.49
C THR A 57 23.32 -7.12 -6.04
N PHE A 58 22.48 -6.42 -5.29
CA PHE A 58 22.79 -5.09 -4.76
C PHE A 58 22.73 -5.10 -3.23
N PRO A 59 23.59 -4.35 -2.54
CA PRO A 59 23.37 -4.04 -1.13
C PRO A 59 22.03 -3.34 -0.94
N PHE A 60 21.33 -3.60 0.17
CA PHE A 60 19.96 -3.12 0.44
C PHE A 60 19.73 -1.64 0.09
N VAL A 61 20.63 -0.76 0.55
CA VAL A 61 20.53 0.69 0.27
C VAL A 61 20.62 0.99 -1.23
N ARG A 62 21.52 0.29 -1.95
CA ARG A 62 21.69 0.49 -3.41
C ARG A 62 20.50 -0.06 -4.18
N GLU A 63 19.93 -1.17 -3.74
CA GLU A 63 18.71 -1.72 -4.31
C GLU A 63 17.54 -0.73 -4.14
N ALA A 64 17.35 -0.20 -2.93
CA ALA A 64 16.31 0.79 -2.65
C ALA A 64 16.46 2.07 -3.49
N GLN A 65 17.70 2.57 -3.63
CA GLN A 65 17.99 3.72 -4.49
C GLN A 65 17.68 3.45 -5.95
N GLY A 66 18.10 2.29 -6.47
CA GLY A 66 17.88 1.94 -7.87
C GLY A 66 16.42 1.69 -8.21
N LEU A 67 15.67 1.00 -7.33
CA LEU A 67 14.26 0.66 -7.59
C LEU A 67 13.30 1.81 -7.26
N PHE A 68 13.54 2.55 -6.18
CA PHE A 68 12.56 3.48 -5.63
C PHE A 68 13.04 4.94 -5.59
N GLY A 69 14.30 5.19 -5.93
CA GLY A 69 14.89 6.54 -5.92
C GLY A 69 15.09 7.12 -4.52
N VAL A 70 15.08 6.28 -3.47
CA VAL A 70 15.19 6.72 -2.06
C VAL A 70 16.32 6.02 -1.35
N THR A 71 16.87 6.69 -0.34
CA THR A 71 17.80 6.09 0.63
C THR A 71 17.01 5.76 1.89
N PRO A 72 16.85 4.46 2.25
CA PRO A 72 16.15 4.11 3.47
C PRO A 72 16.90 4.63 4.70
N GLU A 73 16.18 5.14 5.67
CA GLU A 73 16.70 5.50 6.98
C GLU A 73 16.81 4.22 7.82
N LEU A 74 18.03 3.89 8.20
CA LEU A 74 18.34 2.73 9.05
C LEU A 74 18.54 3.22 10.49
N ARG A 75 17.69 2.73 11.38
CA ARG A 75 17.73 3.10 12.81
C ARG A 75 18.27 1.94 13.63
N PRO A 76 19.15 2.18 14.63
CA PRO A 76 19.58 1.14 15.57
C PRO A 76 18.37 0.41 16.18
N LEU A 77 18.45 -0.92 16.32
CA LEU A 77 17.32 -1.71 16.85
C LEU A 77 17.00 -1.36 18.30
N GLU A 78 18.00 -0.92 19.08
CA GLU A 78 17.85 -0.50 20.48
C GLU A 78 16.92 0.71 20.64
N GLU A 79 16.74 1.52 19.59
CA GLU A 79 15.79 2.63 19.63
C GLU A 79 14.33 2.19 19.74
N PHE A 80 14.06 0.91 19.44
CA PHE A 80 12.72 0.33 19.52
C PHE A 80 12.44 -0.37 20.87
N ASP A 81 13.43 -0.49 21.77
CA ASP A 81 13.24 -1.13 23.07
C ASP A 81 12.08 -0.52 23.89
N PRO A 82 11.92 0.83 23.97
CA PRO A 82 10.78 1.41 24.67
C PRO A 82 9.42 1.01 24.10
N VAL A 83 9.35 0.78 22.78
CA VAL A 83 8.11 0.31 22.12
C VAL A 83 7.83 -1.15 22.48
N LEU A 84 8.86 -1.98 22.58
CA LEU A 84 8.72 -3.36 23.02
C LEU A 84 8.26 -3.42 24.48
N GLU A 85 8.77 -2.56 25.37
CA GLU A 85 8.31 -2.43 26.77
C GLU A 85 6.85 -1.99 26.82
N GLU A 86 6.42 -1.05 25.97
CA GLU A 86 5.01 -0.65 25.87
C GLU A 86 4.13 -1.84 25.45
N ILE A 87 4.52 -2.58 24.44
CA ILE A 87 3.79 -3.78 23.99
C ILE A 87 3.73 -4.82 25.12
N GLU A 88 4.81 -5.04 25.88
CA GLU A 88 4.82 -5.94 27.03
C GLU A 88 3.79 -5.56 28.11
N ASN A 89 3.64 -4.25 28.34
CA ASN A 89 2.63 -3.73 29.30
C ASN A 89 1.19 -3.90 28.78
N LEU A 90 0.98 -3.81 27.46
CA LEU A 90 -0.34 -3.98 26.84
C LEU A 90 -0.79 -5.45 26.81
N VAL A 91 0.15 -6.39 26.72
CA VAL A 91 -0.14 -7.83 26.69
C VAL A 91 0.64 -8.55 27.80
N PRO A 92 0.31 -8.31 29.08
CA PRO A 92 1.01 -8.91 30.20
C PRO A 92 0.85 -10.45 30.20
N GLY A 93 1.82 -11.15 30.77
CA GLY A 93 1.79 -12.62 30.90
C GLY A 93 3.18 -13.23 30.86
N ASP A 94 3.23 -14.55 30.97
CA ASP A 94 4.46 -15.33 30.91
C ASP A 94 4.76 -15.78 29.48
N GLY A 95 6.03 -16.00 29.18
CA GLY A 95 6.50 -16.50 27.86
C GLY A 95 6.92 -15.41 26.87
N PRO A 96 7.28 -15.81 25.63
CA PRO A 96 7.76 -14.89 24.61
C PRO A 96 6.72 -13.83 24.22
N LEU A 97 7.15 -12.58 24.07
CA LEU A 97 6.27 -11.46 23.72
C LEU A 97 5.46 -11.73 22.45
N SER A 98 6.09 -12.33 21.43
CA SER A 98 5.43 -12.67 20.17
C SER A 98 4.25 -13.63 20.33
N GLU A 99 4.37 -14.61 21.25
CA GLU A 99 3.30 -15.58 21.53
C GLU A 99 2.15 -14.90 22.29
N ARG A 100 2.48 -14.02 23.25
CA ARG A 100 1.47 -13.24 24.00
C ARG A 100 0.67 -12.31 23.08
N VAL A 101 1.38 -11.60 22.18
CA VAL A 101 0.73 -10.76 21.17
C VAL A 101 -0.16 -11.58 20.25
N ALA A 102 0.33 -12.70 19.74
CA ALA A 102 -0.46 -13.58 18.88
C ALA A 102 -1.71 -14.12 19.59
N ALA A 103 -1.59 -14.53 20.85
CA ALA A 103 -2.73 -15.01 21.66
C ALA A 103 -3.75 -13.90 21.92
N PHE A 104 -3.30 -12.68 22.23
CA PHE A 104 -4.17 -11.52 22.41
C PHE A 104 -4.96 -11.21 21.13
N GLU A 105 -4.29 -11.17 19.98
CA GLU A 105 -4.90 -10.85 18.68
C GLU A 105 -5.93 -11.88 18.22
N GLN A 106 -5.88 -13.14 18.69
CA GLN A 106 -6.90 -14.15 18.34
C GLN A 106 -8.33 -13.73 18.71
N ASN A 107 -8.49 -12.87 19.71
CA ASN A 107 -9.80 -12.35 20.15
C ASN A 107 -10.42 -11.35 19.16
N TYR A 108 -9.65 -10.88 18.17
CA TYR A 108 -10.05 -9.81 17.24
C TYR A 108 -10.16 -10.28 15.78
N ILE A 109 -10.23 -11.60 15.59
CA ILE A 109 -10.45 -12.20 14.27
C ILE A 109 -11.90 -12.02 13.84
N ILE A 110 -12.12 -11.51 12.64
CA ILE A 110 -13.45 -11.45 12.05
C ILE A 110 -13.90 -12.88 11.68
N PRO A 111 -15.05 -13.37 12.17
CA PRO A 111 -15.60 -14.65 11.74
C PRO A 111 -15.81 -14.69 10.22
N LYS A 112 -15.50 -15.82 9.57
CA LYS A 112 -15.54 -15.95 8.11
C LYS A 112 -16.89 -15.58 7.49
N ASP A 113 -17.99 -15.93 8.18
CA ASP A 113 -19.36 -15.63 7.78
C ASP A 113 -19.74 -14.14 7.95
N ARG A 114 -18.92 -13.36 8.63
CA ARG A 114 -19.09 -11.92 8.84
C ARG A 114 -18.18 -11.05 7.95
N LEU A 115 -17.14 -11.63 7.33
CA LEU A 115 -16.15 -10.91 6.56
C LEU A 115 -16.78 -9.98 5.52
N GLN A 116 -17.69 -10.51 4.69
CA GLN A 116 -18.31 -9.70 3.62
C GLN A 116 -19.02 -8.47 4.18
N GLN A 117 -19.86 -8.65 5.20
CA GLN A 117 -20.63 -7.56 5.80
C GLN A 117 -19.72 -6.50 6.45
N VAL A 118 -18.67 -6.94 7.17
CA VAL A 118 -17.73 -6.03 7.84
C VAL A 118 -16.96 -5.21 6.81
N PHE A 119 -16.44 -5.85 5.75
CA PHE A 119 -15.72 -5.16 4.68
C PHE A 119 -16.61 -4.22 3.88
N ASP A 120 -17.80 -4.65 3.48
CA ASP A 120 -18.74 -3.79 2.73
C ASP A 120 -19.08 -2.52 3.53
N THR A 121 -19.26 -2.66 4.85
CA THR A 121 -19.55 -1.53 5.74
C THR A 121 -18.35 -0.59 5.87
N ALA A 122 -17.14 -1.13 6.08
CA ALA A 122 -15.92 -0.35 6.16
C ALA A 122 -15.64 0.40 4.84
N ILE A 123 -15.77 -0.26 3.70
CA ILE A 123 -15.56 0.32 2.37
C ILE A 123 -16.57 1.44 2.09
N ALA A 124 -17.85 1.24 2.43
CA ALA A 124 -18.88 2.25 2.23
C ALA A 124 -18.58 3.53 3.04
N GLU A 125 -18.07 3.39 4.25
CA GLU A 125 -17.65 4.52 5.07
C GLU A 125 -16.38 5.18 4.53
N CYS A 126 -15.35 4.40 4.12
CA CYS A 126 -14.17 4.92 3.44
C CYS A 126 -14.57 5.76 2.22
N LYS A 127 -15.50 5.28 1.38
CA LYS A 127 -16.02 6.01 0.22
C LYS A 127 -16.71 7.31 0.61
N THR A 128 -17.60 7.26 1.60
CA THR A 128 -18.35 8.43 2.10
C THR A 128 -17.41 9.52 2.60
N ARG A 129 -16.37 9.14 3.32
CA ARG A 129 -15.38 10.09 3.84
C ARG A 129 -14.49 10.64 2.73
N THR A 130 -14.07 9.80 1.80
CA THR A 130 -13.28 10.20 0.62
C THR A 130 -14.01 11.22 -0.24
N ALA A 131 -15.32 11.07 -0.44
CA ALA A 131 -16.14 12.00 -1.23
C ALA A 131 -16.20 13.43 -0.65
N ARG A 132 -15.70 13.65 0.57
CA ARG A 132 -15.55 15.02 1.14
C ARG A 132 -14.35 15.76 0.56
N TYR A 133 -13.40 15.05 -0.02
CA TYR A 133 -12.11 15.60 -0.50
C TYR A 133 -11.95 15.48 -2.02
N PHE A 134 -12.60 14.49 -2.65
CA PHE A 134 -12.45 14.19 -4.06
C PHE A 134 -13.81 14.04 -4.74
N ASP A 135 -13.94 14.66 -5.91
CA ASP A 135 -15.05 14.41 -6.82
C ASP A 135 -14.79 13.08 -7.54
N LEU A 136 -15.53 12.06 -7.14
CA LEU A 136 -15.40 10.74 -7.75
C LEU A 136 -16.11 10.74 -9.12
N PRO A 137 -15.47 10.26 -10.21
CA PRO A 137 -16.08 10.19 -11.54
C PRO A 137 -17.35 9.36 -11.55
N GLU A 138 -18.31 9.79 -12.35
CA GLU A 138 -19.55 9.01 -12.53
C GLU A 138 -19.25 7.61 -13.07
N GLY A 139 -19.90 6.61 -12.47
CA GLY A 139 -19.74 5.20 -12.85
C GLY A 139 -18.47 4.53 -12.33
N GLU A 140 -17.64 5.24 -11.52
CA GLU A 140 -16.52 4.58 -10.84
C GLU A 140 -17.02 3.48 -9.89
N ASN A 141 -16.31 2.37 -9.83
CA ASN A 141 -16.64 1.26 -8.95
C ASN A 141 -15.48 0.27 -8.83
N PHE A 142 -15.57 -0.61 -7.84
CA PHE A 142 -14.75 -1.82 -7.82
C PHE A 142 -15.55 -3.04 -7.36
N LYS A 143 -15.08 -4.21 -7.74
CA LYS A 143 -15.55 -5.49 -7.24
C LYS A 143 -14.55 -5.99 -6.21
N MET A 144 -15.02 -6.46 -5.04
CA MET A 144 -14.20 -7.12 -4.05
C MET A 144 -14.42 -8.65 -4.10
N GLU A 145 -13.34 -9.40 -3.97
CA GLU A 145 -13.35 -10.86 -3.92
C GLU A 145 -12.44 -11.37 -2.80
N PHE A 146 -12.91 -12.37 -2.06
CA PHE A 146 -12.06 -13.13 -1.15
C PHE A 146 -11.38 -14.28 -1.90
N VAL A 147 -10.07 -14.40 -1.74
CA VAL A 147 -9.24 -15.37 -2.45
C VAL A 147 -8.33 -16.13 -1.49
N THR A 148 -7.73 -17.21 -1.97
CA THR A 148 -6.71 -18.01 -1.25
C THR A 148 -5.53 -18.29 -2.16
N GLY A 149 -4.43 -18.82 -1.61
CA GLY A 149 -3.25 -19.22 -2.38
C GLY A 149 -2.45 -18.02 -2.91
N LYS A 150 -2.41 -16.90 -2.15
CA LYS A 150 -1.70 -15.69 -2.53
C LYS A 150 -0.58 -15.37 -1.55
N SER A 151 0.47 -14.70 -2.03
CA SER A 151 1.60 -14.23 -1.21
C SER A 151 1.38 -12.85 -0.58
N TRP A 152 0.27 -12.19 -0.89
CA TRP A 152 -0.10 -10.85 -0.41
C TRP A 152 -1.42 -10.91 0.39
N SER A 153 -1.71 -9.88 1.20
CA SER A 153 -2.92 -9.77 2.02
C SER A 153 -4.09 -9.12 1.30
N GLY A 154 -3.83 -8.10 0.51
CA GLY A 154 -4.77 -7.41 -0.37
C GLY A 154 -4.08 -6.99 -1.65
N TYR A 155 -4.83 -6.81 -2.72
CA TYR A 155 -4.31 -6.32 -3.99
C TYR A 155 -5.41 -5.66 -4.82
N ASN A 156 -5.10 -4.47 -5.36
CA ASN A 156 -5.97 -3.76 -6.30
C ASN A 156 -5.49 -3.98 -7.73
N TYR A 157 -6.34 -4.60 -8.55
CA TYR A 157 -6.15 -4.69 -10.00
C TYR A 157 -6.97 -3.59 -10.69
N TYR A 158 -6.34 -2.45 -10.95
CA TYR A 158 -7.00 -1.40 -11.72
C TYR A 158 -7.20 -1.84 -13.17
N GLN A 159 -8.44 -1.78 -13.65
CA GLN A 159 -8.84 -2.31 -14.95
C GLN A 159 -9.04 -1.23 -16.01
N GLY A 160 -8.83 0.03 -15.65
CA GLY A 160 -9.18 1.18 -16.49
C GLY A 160 -10.66 1.52 -16.44
N ASN A 161 -11.02 2.63 -17.06
CA ASN A 161 -12.38 3.15 -17.05
C ASN A 161 -12.99 3.31 -15.65
N TYR A 162 -12.15 3.70 -14.68
CA TYR A 162 -12.53 3.91 -13.28
C TYR A 162 -13.04 2.64 -12.58
N GLN A 163 -12.57 1.48 -13.02
CA GLN A 163 -12.95 0.19 -12.44
C GLN A 163 -11.74 -0.51 -11.83
N SER A 164 -11.94 -1.17 -10.69
CA SER A 164 -10.95 -2.05 -10.07
C SER A 164 -11.53 -3.42 -9.73
N LEU A 165 -10.65 -4.41 -9.65
CA LEU A 165 -10.90 -5.66 -8.94
C LEU A 165 -9.99 -5.68 -7.71
N ILE A 166 -10.57 -5.70 -6.51
CA ILE A 166 -9.84 -5.80 -5.25
C ILE A 166 -9.96 -7.23 -4.74
N GLN A 167 -8.83 -7.86 -4.46
CA GLN A 167 -8.80 -9.20 -3.90
C GLN A 167 -8.20 -9.16 -2.50
N ILE A 168 -8.88 -9.83 -1.55
CA ILE A 168 -8.45 -9.97 -0.15
C ILE A 168 -8.12 -11.45 0.10
N ASN A 169 -6.88 -11.72 0.50
CA ASN A 169 -6.43 -13.07 0.79
C ASN A 169 -6.90 -13.52 2.18
N THR A 170 -7.55 -14.67 2.24
CA THR A 170 -8.11 -15.27 3.45
C THR A 170 -7.37 -16.53 3.92
N ASP A 171 -6.14 -16.77 3.43
CA ASP A 171 -5.30 -17.87 3.90
C ASP A 171 -4.98 -17.75 5.40
N LEU A 172 -4.80 -16.50 5.86
CA LEU A 172 -4.61 -16.18 7.27
C LEU A 172 -5.86 -15.51 7.85
N PRO A 173 -6.06 -15.61 9.17
CA PRO A 173 -7.12 -14.89 9.86
C PRO A 173 -7.06 -13.39 9.57
N ILE A 174 -8.22 -12.78 9.37
CA ILE A 174 -8.32 -11.31 9.16
C ILE A 174 -8.81 -10.68 10.47
N PHE A 175 -7.99 -9.82 11.03
CA PHE A 175 -8.30 -9.06 12.24
C PHE A 175 -9.19 -7.85 11.94
N ILE A 176 -9.98 -7.40 12.92
CA ILE A 176 -11.00 -6.36 12.75
C ILE A 176 -10.45 -5.06 12.15
N GLY A 177 -9.30 -4.58 12.61
CA GLY A 177 -8.68 -3.36 12.09
C GLY A 177 -8.29 -3.44 10.62
N ARG A 178 -8.11 -4.67 10.07
CA ARG A 178 -7.79 -4.85 8.65
C ARG A 178 -8.95 -4.49 7.72
N ALA A 179 -10.18 -4.43 8.20
CA ALA A 179 -11.32 -4.04 7.37
C ALA A 179 -11.22 -2.57 6.93
N VAL A 180 -10.88 -1.66 7.85
CA VAL A 180 -10.61 -0.25 7.51
C VAL A 180 -9.30 -0.13 6.74
N ASP A 181 -8.22 -0.78 7.19
CA ASP A 181 -6.93 -0.72 6.52
C ASP A 181 -7.05 -1.11 5.04
N LEU A 182 -7.54 -2.31 4.74
CA LEU A 182 -7.65 -2.80 3.37
C LEU A 182 -8.73 -2.06 2.58
N GLY A 183 -9.87 -1.73 3.20
CA GLY A 183 -10.95 -0.99 2.57
C GLY A 183 -10.53 0.39 2.10
N CYS A 184 -9.80 1.13 2.93
CA CYS A 184 -9.28 2.45 2.58
C CYS A 184 -8.04 2.35 1.68
N HIS A 185 -7.08 1.47 1.99
CA HIS A 185 -5.83 1.34 1.25
C HIS A 185 -6.05 0.85 -0.19
N GLU A 186 -6.81 -0.22 -0.38
CA GLU A 186 -7.08 -0.76 -1.72
C GLU A 186 -8.18 0.03 -2.45
N GLY A 187 -9.15 0.57 -1.69
CA GLY A 187 -10.33 1.27 -2.21
C GLY A 187 -10.24 2.78 -2.11
N TYR A 188 -10.92 3.35 -1.12
CA TYR A 188 -11.17 4.79 -0.96
C TYR A 188 -10.53 5.36 0.31
N PRO A 189 -9.57 6.31 0.21
CA PRO A 189 -9.05 6.99 -0.97
C PRO A 189 -7.76 6.38 -1.55
N GLY A 190 -7.44 5.10 -1.27
CA GLY A 190 -6.18 4.47 -1.62
C GLY A 190 -6.00 4.17 -3.11
N HIS A 191 -5.53 2.94 -3.43
CA HIS A 191 -5.12 2.57 -4.79
C HIS A 191 -6.19 2.76 -5.86
N HIS A 192 -7.46 2.50 -5.56
CA HIS A 192 -8.55 2.72 -6.53
C HIS A 192 -8.64 4.19 -6.94
N VAL A 193 -8.72 5.09 -5.96
CA VAL A 193 -8.83 6.53 -6.22
C VAL A 193 -7.55 7.08 -6.85
N TYR A 194 -6.38 6.65 -6.38
CA TYR A 194 -5.09 7.03 -6.96
C TYR A 194 -5.04 6.70 -8.46
N ASN A 195 -5.31 5.45 -8.85
CA ASN A 195 -5.28 5.04 -10.25
C ASN A 195 -6.34 5.73 -11.10
N MET A 196 -7.53 5.93 -10.54
CA MET A 196 -8.62 6.65 -11.19
C MET A 196 -8.24 8.11 -11.49
N LEU A 197 -7.63 8.81 -10.53
CA LEU A 197 -7.15 10.19 -10.72
C LEU A 197 -5.99 10.27 -11.72
N LEU A 198 -5.09 9.31 -11.73
CA LEU A 198 -4.05 9.20 -12.76
C LEU A 198 -4.66 9.02 -14.16
N GLU A 199 -5.63 8.13 -14.29
CA GLU A 199 -6.32 7.92 -15.57
C GLU A 199 -7.04 9.19 -16.01
N GLN A 200 -7.83 9.80 -15.12
CA GLN A 200 -8.62 10.99 -15.44
C GLN A 200 -7.74 12.17 -15.85
N ASN A 201 -6.74 12.49 -15.04
CA ASN A 201 -6.00 13.74 -15.18
C ASN A 201 -4.78 13.62 -16.10
N LEU A 202 -4.11 12.48 -16.11
CA LEU A 202 -2.85 12.32 -16.84
C LEU A 202 -3.05 11.50 -18.10
N THR A 203 -3.60 10.29 -18.01
CA THR A 203 -3.74 9.43 -19.20
C THR A 203 -4.77 9.97 -20.18
N LYS A 204 -6.00 10.27 -19.71
CA LYS A 204 -7.07 10.84 -20.56
C LYS A 204 -6.92 12.33 -20.73
N GLY A 205 -6.67 13.08 -19.65
CA GLY A 205 -6.65 14.53 -19.66
C GLY A 205 -5.45 15.13 -20.39
N ARG A 206 -4.27 14.52 -20.30
CA ARG A 206 -3.02 15.01 -20.91
C ARG A 206 -2.46 14.12 -22.00
N GLY A 207 -3.02 12.93 -22.22
CA GLY A 207 -2.50 11.95 -23.16
C GLY A 207 -1.18 11.29 -22.72
N TRP A 208 -0.83 11.34 -21.44
CA TRP A 208 0.39 10.77 -20.88
C TRP A 208 0.23 9.28 -20.63
N GLN A 209 0.53 8.50 -21.64
CA GLN A 209 0.26 7.05 -21.65
C GLN A 209 1.12 6.24 -20.68
N GLU A 210 2.26 6.76 -20.24
CA GLU A 210 3.12 6.14 -19.23
C GLU A 210 2.39 5.87 -17.92
N PHE A 211 1.39 6.68 -17.58
CA PHE A 211 0.56 6.50 -16.36
C PHE A 211 -0.55 5.44 -16.51
N SER A 212 -0.68 4.81 -17.68
CA SER A 212 -1.53 3.64 -17.86
C SER A 212 -0.86 2.32 -17.43
N VAL A 213 0.41 2.36 -17.05
CA VAL A 213 1.19 1.22 -16.56
C VAL A 213 1.59 1.48 -15.12
N TYR A 214 1.45 0.48 -14.26
CA TYR A 214 1.86 0.53 -12.85
C TYR A 214 3.01 -0.47 -12.61
N PRO A 215 4.27 -0.04 -12.63
CA PRO A 215 5.40 -0.91 -12.32
C PRO A 215 5.55 -1.06 -10.80
N LEU A 216 5.47 -2.29 -10.29
CA LEU A 216 5.55 -2.58 -8.83
C LEU A 216 6.88 -2.15 -8.19
N TYR A 217 7.99 -2.29 -8.92
CA TYR A 217 9.31 -1.90 -8.43
C TYR A 217 9.71 -0.58 -9.08
N SER A 218 9.20 0.53 -8.53
CA SER A 218 9.41 1.86 -9.11
C SER A 218 9.13 2.97 -8.10
N PRO A 219 9.64 4.20 -8.32
CA PRO A 219 9.27 5.36 -7.53
C PRO A 219 7.76 5.63 -7.52
N GLN A 220 7.05 5.34 -8.60
CA GLN A 220 5.58 5.45 -8.65
C GLN A 220 4.91 4.51 -7.65
N SER A 221 5.40 3.27 -7.52
CA SER A 221 4.87 2.32 -6.55
C SER A 221 5.07 2.81 -5.12
N LEU A 222 6.24 3.35 -4.79
CA LEU A 222 6.49 3.93 -3.47
C LEU A 222 5.51 5.06 -3.13
N ILE A 223 5.25 5.96 -4.09
CA ILE A 223 4.26 7.04 -3.93
C ILE A 223 2.84 6.48 -3.78
N ALA A 224 2.48 5.49 -4.59
CA ALA A 224 1.16 4.88 -4.52
C ALA A 224 0.91 4.18 -3.18
N GLU A 225 1.88 3.40 -2.67
CA GLU A 225 1.80 2.76 -1.36
C GLU A 225 1.74 3.79 -0.22
N GLY A 226 2.61 4.80 -0.27
CA GLY A 226 2.64 5.87 0.72
C GLY A 226 1.33 6.68 0.74
N SER A 227 0.79 7.03 -0.42
CA SER A 227 -0.48 7.74 -0.53
C SER A 227 -1.68 6.89 -0.11
N ALA A 228 -1.67 5.58 -0.39
CA ALA A 228 -2.71 4.66 0.05
C ALA A 228 -2.72 4.49 1.57
N ASN A 229 -1.54 4.40 2.20
CA ASN A 229 -1.41 4.39 3.66
C ASN A 229 -1.87 5.71 4.29
N TYR A 230 -1.43 6.85 3.74
CA TYR A 230 -1.88 8.17 4.20
C TYR A 230 -3.39 8.37 3.97
N GLY A 231 -3.95 7.74 2.95
CA GLY A 231 -5.37 7.75 2.66
C GLY A 231 -6.22 7.18 3.81
N ILE A 232 -5.70 6.22 4.57
CA ILE A 232 -6.38 5.70 5.76
C ILE A 232 -6.55 6.83 6.80
N GLU A 233 -5.48 7.57 7.06
CA GLU A 233 -5.48 8.72 7.99
C GLU A 233 -6.37 9.88 7.48
N LEU A 234 -6.42 10.08 6.18
CA LEU A 234 -7.29 11.08 5.57
C LEU A 234 -8.78 10.73 5.71
N ALA A 235 -9.12 9.45 5.58
CA ALA A 235 -10.48 8.96 5.76
C ALA A 235 -10.89 8.91 7.23
N PHE A 236 -9.97 8.47 8.09
CA PHE A 236 -10.21 8.30 9.53
C PHE A 236 -9.01 8.84 10.32
N ASN A 237 -9.18 9.95 11.02
CA ASN A 237 -8.18 10.32 12.03
C ASN A 237 -8.22 9.33 13.22
N GLY A 238 -7.12 9.27 13.99
CA GLY A 238 -6.90 8.21 14.98
C GLY A 238 -8.10 7.89 15.87
N GLU A 239 -8.66 8.88 16.58
CA GLU A 239 -9.79 8.67 17.53
C GLU A 239 -11.10 8.33 16.79
N GLU A 240 -11.39 8.99 15.66
CA GLU A 240 -12.59 8.69 14.87
C GLU A 240 -12.57 7.26 14.32
N ARG A 241 -11.38 6.74 13.99
CA ARG A 241 -11.24 5.36 13.56
C ARG A 241 -11.56 4.39 14.67
N LEU A 242 -11.01 4.60 15.87
CA LEU A 242 -11.30 3.78 17.04
C LEU A 242 -12.79 3.77 17.37
N GLU A 243 -13.43 4.96 17.38
CA GLU A 243 -14.86 5.09 17.63
C GLU A 243 -15.70 4.33 16.59
N TYR A 244 -15.38 4.49 15.32
CA TYR A 244 -16.08 3.81 14.23
C TYR A 244 -15.90 2.29 14.31
N GLU A 245 -14.68 1.79 14.51
CA GLU A 245 -14.43 0.36 14.67
C GLU A 245 -15.21 -0.19 15.88
N ARG A 246 -15.12 0.46 17.05
CA ARG A 246 -15.81 0.05 18.29
C ARG A 246 -17.33 0.02 18.12
N ASP A 247 -17.91 1.09 17.58
CA ASP A 247 -19.36 1.31 17.60
C ASP A 247 -20.07 0.63 16.42
N VAL A 248 -19.35 0.39 15.32
CA VAL A 248 -19.93 -0.18 14.09
C VAL A 248 -19.36 -1.55 13.76
N LEU A 249 -18.04 -1.69 13.62
CA LEU A 249 -17.45 -2.91 13.08
C LEU A 249 -17.38 -4.05 14.11
N TYR A 250 -17.07 -3.75 15.36
CA TYR A 250 -17.03 -4.74 16.43
C TYR A 250 -18.39 -5.45 16.62
N PRO A 251 -19.52 -4.73 16.76
CA PRO A 251 -20.83 -5.39 16.83
C PRO A 251 -21.16 -6.23 15.58
N LEU A 252 -20.82 -5.72 14.38
CA LEU A 252 -21.04 -6.47 13.12
C LEU A 252 -20.23 -7.78 13.08
N ALA A 253 -19.00 -7.74 13.58
CA ALA A 253 -18.13 -8.90 13.67
C ALA A 253 -18.52 -9.84 14.83
N GLY A 254 -19.38 -9.41 15.77
CA GLY A 254 -19.71 -10.15 16.99
C GLY A 254 -18.57 -10.11 18.02
N LEU A 255 -17.73 -9.09 17.97
CA LEU A 255 -16.66 -8.84 18.93
C LEU A 255 -17.14 -7.93 20.05
N ASP A 256 -16.45 -7.96 21.20
CA ASP A 256 -16.76 -7.13 22.34
C ASP A 256 -16.23 -5.70 22.15
N PRO A 257 -17.10 -4.67 22.02
CA PRO A 257 -16.68 -3.28 21.81
C PRO A 257 -15.84 -2.72 22.98
N ASP A 258 -16.01 -3.21 24.20
CA ASP A 258 -15.27 -2.72 25.36
C ASP A 258 -13.77 -3.04 25.27
N THR A 259 -13.38 -4.00 24.41
CA THR A 259 -11.98 -4.37 24.19
C THR A 259 -11.30 -3.58 23.05
N ALA A 260 -12.03 -2.76 22.32
CA ALA A 260 -11.52 -2.06 21.13
C ALA A 260 -10.34 -1.14 21.46
N ALA A 261 -10.39 -0.42 22.57
CA ALA A 261 -9.31 0.48 22.97
C ALA A 261 -7.99 -0.25 23.26
N ALA A 262 -8.05 -1.43 23.88
CA ALA A 262 -6.87 -2.23 24.16
C ALA A 262 -6.22 -2.78 22.86
N TYR A 263 -7.05 -3.26 21.93
CA TYR A 263 -6.57 -3.70 20.62
C TYR A 263 -5.96 -2.53 19.83
N TRP A 264 -6.61 -1.39 19.80
CA TRP A 264 -6.14 -0.17 19.14
C TRP A 264 -4.77 0.26 19.66
N ALA A 265 -4.60 0.34 20.99
CA ALA A 265 -3.32 0.68 21.60
C ALA A 265 -2.20 -0.26 21.15
N LEU A 266 -2.45 -1.58 21.11
CA LEU A 266 -1.50 -2.56 20.60
C LEU A 266 -1.17 -2.33 19.13
N GLN A 267 -2.14 -2.01 18.26
CA GLN A 267 -1.86 -1.75 16.84
C GLN A 267 -1.01 -0.50 16.65
N ILE A 268 -1.27 0.58 17.39
CA ILE A 268 -0.44 1.80 17.35
C ILE A 268 1.00 1.50 17.79
N ALA A 269 1.18 0.78 18.90
CA ALA A 269 2.52 0.39 19.36
C ALA A 269 3.25 -0.49 18.33
N LYS A 270 2.56 -1.47 17.72
CA LYS A 270 3.12 -2.31 16.65
C LYS A 270 3.50 -1.49 15.41
N GLN A 271 2.73 -0.47 15.05
CA GLN A 271 3.01 0.41 13.92
C GLN A 271 4.32 1.18 14.13
N ALA A 272 4.65 1.57 15.36
CA ALA A 272 5.89 2.24 15.70
C ALA A 272 7.14 1.35 15.43
N LEU A 273 6.99 0.01 15.37
CA LEU A 273 8.07 -0.92 15.01
C LEU A 273 8.35 -1.00 13.49
N ASN A 274 7.57 -0.35 12.64
CA ASN A 274 7.74 -0.47 11.19
C ASN A 274 9.13 -0.03 10.72
N GLY A 275 9.75 0.95 11.38
CA GLY A 275 11.11 1.40 11.09
C GLY A 275 12.19 0.32 11.32
N ALA A 276 11.97 -0.60 12.27
CA ALA A 276 12.91 -1.68 12.55
C ALA A 276 13.08 -2.64 11.37
N ARG A 277 12.02 -2.82 10.54
CA ARG A 277 12.04 -3.71 9.37
C ARG A 277 13.12 -3.34 8.38
N MET A 278 13.40 -2.03 8.20
CA MET A 278 14.44 -1.56 7.28
C MET A 278 15.84 -1.98 7.74
N THR A 279 16.11 -1.86 9.03
CA THR A 279 17.40 -2.27 9.63
C THR A 279 17.56 -3.80 9.61
N ILE A 280 16.48 -4.55 9.85
CA ILE A 280 16.52 -6.03 9.82
C ILE A 280 16.75 -6.55 8.38
N ALA A 281 16.24 -5.83 7.37
CA ALA A 281 16.36 -6.22 5.96
C ALA A 281 17.75 -5.93 5.36
N GLN A 282 18.57 -5.10 6.01
CA GLN A 282 19.96 -4.79 5.59
C GLN A 282 20.89 -6.00 5.78
#